data_5582eb68bb364a4ca6d09ffbd2590022
#
_entry.id   5582eb68bb364a4ca6d09ffbd2590022
#
_cell.length_a   1.000
_cell.length_b   1.000
_cell.length_c   1.000
_cell.angle_alpha   90.00
_cell.angle_beta   90.00
_cell.angle_gamma   90.00
#
_symmetry.space_group_name_H-M   'P 1'
#
loop_
_entity.id
_entity.type
_entity.pdbx_description
1 polymer ?
#
loop_
_entity_poly.entity_id
_entity_poly.type
_entity_poly.pdbx_seq_one_letter_code
_entity_poly.pdbx_strand_id
1 'polypeptide(L)'
;MSQLLPANATDIELKLSDSRKAEINIEQRLNVLINIDSVPDQFLNYLAIQHSVDYWRNEWSPSLKRAVLKQSFNRHKIKGTPAAIKKALEPFGYTTTLVEWWQTTPQGKPGTFYLELDLIGKELTEEVYKEVNRLVRENKPASRHLSNLQITTNPILTICNILVHQTAFTFSSEPKA
;
A
#
# COMPACT_ATOMS: atom_id res chain seq x y z
N MET A 1 17.13 -35.08 9.58
CA MET A 1 15.67 -34.83 9.52
C MET A 1 15.02 -35.85 10.47
N SER A 2 14.21 -35.39 11.39
CA SER A 2 13.49 -36.26 12.32
C SER A 2 12.50 -37.13 11.54
N GLN A 3 12.57 -38.44 11.72
CA GLN A 3 11.57 -39.37 11.23
C GLN A 3 10.23 -39.07 11.95
N LEU A 4 9.18 -38.87 11.20
CA LEU A 4 7.81 -38.67 11.73
C LEU A 4 7.17 -40.01 12.16
N LEU A 5 7.78 -41.13 11.83
CA LEU A 5 7.30 -42.44 12.18
C LEU A 5 7.77 -42.84 13.60
N PRO A 6 6.96 -43.60 14.33
CA PRO A 6 7.32 -44.08 15.66
C PRO A 6 8.50 -45.07 15.60
N ALA A 7 9.19 -45.24 16.74
CA ALA A 7 10.40 -46.08 16.83
C ALA A 7 10.19 -47.55 16.48
N ASN A 8 8.97 -48.05 16.51
CA ASN A 8 8.56 -49.42 16.16
C ASN A 8 8.03 -49.57 14.73
N ALA A 9 8.26 -48.59 13.87
CA ALA A 9 7.83 -48.66 12.48
C ALA A 9 8.48 -49.83 11.75
N THR A 10 7.73 -50.48 10.90
CA THR A 10 8.21 -51.61 10.08
C THR A 10 9.06 -51.11 8.90
N ASP A 11 9.91 -51.98 8.34
CA ASP A 11 10.74 -51.67 7.18
C ASP A 11 9.92 -51.18 5.95
N ILE A 12 8.73 -51.70 5.80
CA ILE A 12 7.81 -51.30 4.72
C ILE A 12 7.34 -49.87 4.94
N GLU A 13 6.95 -49.48 6.13
CA GLU A 13 6.51 -48.13 6.48
C GLU A 13 7.66 -47.12 6.31
N LEU A 14 8.88 -47.51 6.69
CA LEU A 14 10.08 -46.70 6.50
C LEU A 14 10.36 -46.45 5.02
N LYS A 15 10.34 -47.49 4.18
CA LYS A 15 10.52 -47.36 2.72
C LYS A 15 9.43 -46.55 2.06
N LEU A 16 8.16 -46.70 2.49
CA LEU A 16 7.06 -45.94 1.99
C LEU A 16 7.15 -44.45 2.37
N SER A 17 7.58 -44.17 3.60
CA SER A 17 7.84 -42.82 4.06
C SER A 17 8.95 -42.13 3.27
N ASP A 18 10.05 -42.86 3.00
CA ASP A 18 11.17 -42.29 2.25
C ASP A 18 10.85 -42.06 0.77
N SER A 19 10.08 -42.95 0.14
CA SER A 19 9.61 -42.74 -1.24
C SER A 19 8.71 -41.49 -1.36
N ARG A 20 7.87 -41.21 -0.36
CA ARG A 20 7.04 -39.99 -0.33
C ARG A 20 7.83 -38.72 -0.06
N LYS A 21 8.89 -38.79 0.76
CA LYS A 21 9.76 -37.64 1.01
C LYS A 21 10.44 -37.11 -0.25
N ALA A 22 10.78 -38.00 -1.20
CA ALA A 22 11.40 -37.63 -2.47
C ALA A 22 10.46 -36.85 -3.39
N GLU A 23 9.14 -37.12 -3.31
CA GLU A 23 8.16 -36.48 -4.19
C GLU A 23 7.63 -35.12 -3.69
N ILE A 24 7.69 -34.85 -2.37
CA ILE A 24 7.02 -33.68 -1.80
C ILE A 24 8.02 -32.80 -1.04
N ASN A 25 8.66 -31.90 -1.74
CA ASN A 25 9.44 -30.83 -1.09
C ASN A 25 8.51 -29.68 -0.68
N ILE A 26 7.60 -29.98 0.28
CA ILE A 26 6.57 -29.05 0.77
C ILE A 26 7.20 -27.83 1.43
N GLU A 27 8.29 -28.00 2.16
CA GLU A 27 8.94 -26.90 2.89
C GLU A 27 9.39 -25.75 1.96
N GLN A 28 9.99 -26.10 0.82
CA GLN A 28 10.40 -25.09 -0.16
C GLN A 28 9.22 -24.39 -0.80
N ARG A 29 8.13 -25.12 -1.09
CA ARG A 29 6.93 -24.54 -1.70
C ARG A 29 6.18 -23.63 -0.74
N LEU A 30 6.07 -24.00 0.53
CA LEU A 30 5.43 -23.18 1.56
C LEU A 30 6.21 -21.89 1.81
N ASN A 31 7.53 -21.96 1.92
CA ASN A 31 8.38 -20.78 2.10
C ASN A 31 8.25 -19.79 0.93
N VAL A 32 8.15 -20.29 -0.31
CA VAL A 32 7.93 -19.44 -1.49
C VAL A 32 6.58 -18.75 -1.42
N LEU A 33 5.53 -19.42 -0.95
CA LEU A 33 4.18 -18.84 -0.88
C LEU A 33 3.99 -17.84 0.28
N ILE A 34 4.72 -18.01 1.36
CA ILE A 34 4.61 -17.12 2.55
C ILE A 34 5.45 -15.85 2.38
N ASN A 35 6.58 -15.94 1.69
CA ASN A 35 7.47 -14.79 1.52
C ASN A 35 7.05 -13.92 0.33
N ILE A 36 6.55 -12.72 0.61
CA ILE A 36 6.06 -11.76 -0.39
C ILE A 36 7.12 -11.43 -1.46
N ASP A 37 8.42 -11.49 -1.12
CA ASP A 37 9.48 -11.17 -2.06
C ASP A 37 9.74 -12.30 -3.08
N SER A 38 9.58 -13.55 -2.67
CA SER A 38 9.87 -14.74 -3.49
C SER A 38 8.66 -15.30 -4.24
N VAL A 39 7.45 -14.86 -3.88
CA VAL A 39 6.21 -15.32 -4.53
C VAL A 39 6.20 -14.91 -6.00
N PRO A 40 5.87 -15.83 -6.95
CA PRO A 40 5.63 -15.49 -8.35
C PRO A 40 4.50 -14.46 -8.51
N ASP A 41 4.65 -13.55 -9.48
CA ASP A 41 3.75 -12.40 -9.67
C ASP A 41 2.28 -12.81 -9.86
N GLN A 42 2.04 -13.96 -10.48
CA GLN A 42 0.69 -14.50 -10.69
C GLN A 42 -0.08 -14.77 -9.38
N PHE A 43 0.61 -15.00 -8.26
CA PHE A 43 -0.01 -15.26 -6.95
C PHE A 43 -0.20 -14.00 -6.10
N LEU A 44 0.33 -12.84 -6.51
CA LEU A 44 0.21 -11.59 -5.72
C LEU A 44 -1.25 -11.18 -5.51
N ASN A 45 -2.13 -11.45 -6.46
CA ASN A 45 -3.56 -11.15 -6.34
C ASN A 45 -4.23 -12.01 -5.23
N TYR A 46 -3.86 -13.27 -5.12
CA TYR A 46 -4.36 -14.16 -4.06
C TYR A 46 -3.85 -13.74 -2.67
N LEU A 47 -2.59 -13.33 -2.59
CA LEU A 47 -2.03 -12.77 -1.36
C LEU A 47 -2.72 -11.48 -0.94
N ALA A 48 -3.14 -10.64 -1.88
CA ALA A 48 -3.89 -9.42 -1.57
C ALA A 48 -5.23 -9.74 -0.88
N ILE A 49 -5.91 -10.76 -1.32
CA ILE A 49 -7.15 -11.24 -0.68
C ILE A 49 -6.84 -11.80 0.72
N GLN A 50 -5.80 -12.63 0.84
CA GLN A 50 -5.39 -13.22 2.12
C GLN A 50 -5.00 -12.16 3.15
N HIS A 51 -4.28 -11.10 2.72
CA HIS A 51 -3.89 -9.97 3.55
C HIS A 51 -5.00 -8.92 3.71
N SER A 52 -6.20 -9.16 3.16
CA SER A 52 -7.35 -8.25 3.24
C SER A 52 -7.00 -6.82 2.81
N VAL A 53 -6.30 -6.68 1.68
CA VAL A 53 -5.91 -5.37 1.16
C VAL A 53 -7.16 -4.64 0.67
N ASP A 54 -7.47 -3.49 1.27
CA ASP A 54 -8.69 -2.72 0.98
C ASP A 54 -8.74 -2.18 -0.46
N TYR A 55 -7.58 -1.81 -1.01
CA TYR A 55 -7.48 -1.27 -2.36
C TYR A 55 -6.41 -1.99 -3.17
N TRP A 56 -6.80 -2.52 -4.31
CA TRP A 56 -5.96 -3.30 -5.20
C TRP A 56 -6.34 -3.10 -6.66
N ARG A 57 -5.34 -2.96 -7.52
CA ARG A 57 -5.52 -2.92 -8.99
C ARG A 57 -4.64 -3.96 -9.66
N ASN A 58 -5.19 -4.62 -10.67
CA ASN A 58 -4.45 -5.63 -11.41
C ASN A 58 -3.37 -5.03 -12.32
N GLU A 59 -3.54 -3.77 -12.74
CA GLU A 59 -2.63 -3.03 -13.62
C GLU A 59 -1.37 -2.52 -12.90
N TRP A 60 -1.32 -2.58 -11.58
CA TRP A 60 -0.15 -2.13 -10.82
C TRP A 60 1.09 -2.97 -11.15
N SER A 61 2.25 -2.31 -11.15
CA SER A 61 3.53 -2.99 -11.29
C SER A 61 3.74 -4.00 -10.15
N PRO A 62 4.44 -5.12 -10.40
CA PRO A 62 4.74 -6.11 -9.36
C PRO A 62 5.46 -5.52 -8.15
N SER A 63 6.33 -4.54 -8.35
CA SER A 63 7.04 -3.83 -7.28
C SER A 63 6.08 -3.08 -6.35
N LEU A 64 5.12 -2.34 -6.91
CA LEU A 64 4.09 -1.64 -6.15
C LEU A 64 3.18 -2.62 -5.41
N LYS A 65 2.76 -3.70 -6.07
CA LYS A 65 1.96 -4.77 -5.46
C LYS A 65 2.64 -5.34 -4.22
N ARG A 66 3.94 -5.66 -4.30
CA ARG A 66 4.72 -6.17 -3.17
C ARG A 66 4.85 -5.13 -2.05
N ALA A 67 5.08 -3.86 -2.37
CA ALA A 67 5.15 -2.79 -1.38
C ALA A 67 3.84 -2.64 -0.59
N VAL A 68 2.70 -2.66 -1.28
CA VAL A 68 1.37 -2.58 -0.67
C VAL A 68 1.10 -3.80 0.24
N LEU A 69 1.46 -5.01 -0.21
CA LEU A 69 1.32 -6.24 0.58
C LEU A 69 2.17 -6.21 1.86
N LYS A 70 3.43 -5.79 1.77
CA LYS A 70 4.32 -5.68 2.94
C LYS A 70 3.78 -4.72 4.00
N GLN A 71 3.13 -3.65 3.57
CA GLN A 71 2.58 -2.64 4.48
C GLN A 71 1.19 -3.00 5.01
N SER A 72 0.46 -3.95 4.40
CA SER A 72 -0.95 -4.24 4.71
C SER A 72 -1.18 -4.53 6.19
N PHE A 73 -0.40 -5.41 6.80
CA PHE A 73 -0.54 -5.79 8.19
C PHE A 73 -0.33 -4.62 9.16
N ASN A 74 0.72 -3.82 8.94
CA ASN A 74 0.99 -2.64 9.77
C ASN A 74 -0.07 -1.57 9.57
N ARG A 75 -0.61 -1.43 8.35
CA ARG A 75 -1.69 -0.49 8.04
C ARG A 75 -2.98 -0.87 8.78
N HIS A 76 -3.34 -2.15 8.84
CA HIS A 76 -4.51 -2.60 9.59
C HIS A 76 -4.43 -2.29 11.08
N LYS A 77 -3.25 -2.37 11.70
CA LYS A 77 -3.04 -2.03 13.11
C LYS A 77 -3.30 -0.56 13.43
N ILE A 78 -3.03 0.34 12.48
CA ILE A 78 -3.13 1.80 12.68
C ILE A 78 -4.29 2.43 11.92
N LYS A 79 -5.14 1.63 11.28
CA LYS A 79 -6.31 2.11 10.51
C LYS A 79 -7.16 3.04 11.37
N GLY A 80 -7.63 4.14 10.77
CA GLY A 80 -8.37 5.17 11.49
C GLY A 80 -7.49 6.22 12.20
N THR A 81 -6.18 6.22 11.98
CA THR A 81 -5.27 7.25 12.49
C THR A 81 -4.71 8.13 11.37
N PRO A 82 -4.22 9.36 11.66
CA PRO A 82 -3.50 10.17 10.67
C PRO A 82 -2.29 9.45 10.06
N ALA A 83 -1.61 8.62 10.85
CA ALA A 83 -0.49 7.82 10.38
C ALA A 83 -0.90 6.75 9.34
N ALA A 84 -2.12 6.21 9.44
CA ALA A 84 -2.65 5.26 8.45
C ALA A 84 -2.81 5.90 7.07
N ILE A 85 -3.30 7.14 7.02
CA ILE A 85 -3.47 7.90 5.78
C ILE A 85 -2.11 8.12 5.11
N LYS A 86 -1.10 8.59 5.87
CA LYS A 86 0.26 8.81 5.36
C LYS A 86 0.87 7.53 4.81
N LYS A 87 0.81 6.43 5.57
CA LYS A 87 1.33 5.12 5.15
C LYS A 87 0.57 4.48 3.98
N ALA A 88 -0.71 4.80 3.81
CA ALA A 88 -1.48 4.30 2.67
C ALA A 88 -1.05 4.96 1.35
N LEU A 89 -0.56 6.19 1.39
CA LEU A 89 -0.14 6.99 0.24
C LEU A 89 1.36 6.81 -0.09
N GLU A 90 2.17 6.40 0.89
CA GLU A 90 3.62 6.20 0.74
C GLU A 90 4.03 5.23 -0.39
N PRO A 91 3.40 4.03 -0.58
CA PRO A 91 3.78 3.11 -1.66
C PRO A 91 3.61 3.70 -3.05
N PHE A 92 2.74 4.68 -3.20
CA PHE A 92 2.49 5.39 -4.45
C PHE A 92 3.50 6.52 -4.70
N GLY A 93 4.41 6.76 -3.75
CA GLY A 93 5.43 7.81 -3.82
C GLY A 93 4.87 9.21 -3.55
N TYR A 94 3.77 9.33 -2.80
CA TYR A 94 3.18 10.60 -2.42
C TYR A 94 3.71 11.02 -1.04
N THR A 95 4.31 12.22 -0.98
CA THR A 95 4.63 12.84 0.31
C THR A 95 3.37 13.55 0.83
N THR A 96 2.96 13.19 2.04
CA THR A 96 1.67 13.64 2.57
C THR A 96 1.84 14.37 3.89
N THR A 97 1.36 15.61 3.96
CA THR A 97 1.21 16.37 5.20
C THR A 97 -0.27 16.44 5.56
N LEU A 98 -0.61 15.97 6.76
CA LEU A 98 -1.97 16.05 7.28
C LEU A 98 -2.03 17.13 8.34
N VAL A 99 -2.93 18.09 8.17
CA VAL A 99 -3.15 19.19 9.10
C VAL A 99 -4.56 19.09 9.65
N GLU A 100 -4.67 19.00 10.98
CA GLU A 100 -5.96 18.91 11.65
C GLU A 100 -6.52 20.30 11.97
N TRP A 101 -7.83 20.42 12.13
CA TRP A 101 -8.56 21.68 12.32
C TRP A 101 -8.02 22.58 13.42
N TRP A 102 -7.42 22.03 14.49
CA TRP A 102 -6.84 22.81 15.59
C TRP A 102 -5.44 23.35 15.31
N GLN A 103 -4.79 22.86 14.25
CA GLN A 103 -3.44 23.29 13.85
C GLN A 103 -3.47 24.50 12.93
N THR A 104 -4.66 24.92 12.49
CA THR A 104 -4.84 26.07 11.58
C THR A 104 -5.09 27.36 12.37
N THR A 105 -4.67 28.50 11.81
CA THR A 105 -4.97 29.83 12.35
C THR A 105 -5.65 30.67 11.28
N PRO A 106 -6.95 31.05 11.42
CA PRO A 106 -7.87 30.68 12.51
C PRO A 106 -8.22 29.19 12.53
N GLN A 107 -8.67 28.70 13.69
CA GLN A 107 -9.05 27.29 13.84
C GLN A 107 -10.18 26.91 12.88
N GLY A 108 -10.03 25.76 12.24
CA GLY A 108 -11.01 25.22 11.32
C GLY A 108 -12.25 24.65 12.04
N LYS A 109 -13.17 24.08 11.24
CA LYS A 109 -14.35 23.40 11.79
C LYS A 109 -13.95 22.16 12.57
N PRO A 110 -14.39 21.96 13.82
CA PRO A 110 -14.09 20.76 14.60
C PRO A 110 -14.43 19.47 13.85
N GLY A 111 -13.52 18.47 13.98
CA GLY A 111 -13.70 17.18 13.31
C GLY A 111 -13.27 17.15 11.85
N THR A 112 -12.66 18.21 11.33
CA THR A 112 -12.15 18.26 9.95
C THR A 112 -10.62 18.21 9.91
N PHE A 113 -10.08 17.80 8.78
CA PHE A 113 -8.65 17.89 8.46
C PHE A 113 -8.48 18.18 6.99
N TYR A 114 -7.34 18.73 6.59
CA TYR A 114 -6.96 18.82 5.19
C TYR A 114 -5.63 18.09 4.94
N LEU A 115 -5.42 17.74 3.69
CA LEU A 115 -4.23 17.03 3.23
C LEU A 115 -3.50 17.88 2.20
N GLU A 116 -2.20 17.97 2.38
CA GLU A 116 -1.26 18.48 1.38
C GLU A 116 -0.51 17.29 0.80
N LEU A 117 -0.55 17.14 -0.50
CA LEU A 117 0.10 16.09 -1.26
C LEU A 117 1.11 16.68 -2.21
N ASP A 118 2.34 16.21 -2.10
CA ASP A 118 3.39 16.52 -3.06
C ASP A 118 3.56 15.36 -4.04
N LEU A 119 3.29 15.63 -5.32
CA LEU A 119 3.50 14.69 -6.42
C LEU A 119 4.86 14.98 -7.05
N ILE A 120 5.89 14.25 -6.60
CA ILE A 120 7.23 14.39 -7.17
C ILE A 120 7.31 13.60 -8.49
N GLY A 121 7.45 14.31 -9.61
CA GLY A 121 7.66 13.70 -10.93
C GLY A 121 6.47 12.94 -11.50
N LYS A 122 5.25 13.17 -11.00
CA LYS A 122 4.02 12.59 -11.53
C LYS A 122 3.06 13.68 -11.96
N GLU A 123 2.33 13.39 -13.03
CA GLU A 123 1.25 14.27 -13.49
C GLU A 123 0.00 14.08 -12.65
N LEU A 124 -0.68 15.19 -12.37
CA LEU A 124 -1.98 15.16 -11.72
C LEU A 124 -3.06 14.81 -12.75
N THR A 125 -3.49 13.56 -12.74
CA THR A 125 -4.63 13.10 -13.53
C THR A 125 -5.88 12.99 -12.66
N GLU A 126 -7.06 13.04 -13.29
CA GLU A 126 -8.32 12.80 -12.57
C GLU A 126 -8.36 11.42 -11.88
N GLU A 127 -7.70 10.44 -12.49
CA GLU A 127 -7.60 9.11 -11.93
C GLU A 127 -6.79 9.09 -10.63
N VAL A 128 -5.65 9.80 -10.60
CA VAL A 128 -4.82 9.97 -9.39
C VAL A 128 -5.63 10.64 -8.28
N TYR A 129 -6.38 11.68 -8.59
CA TYR A 129 -7.25 12.35 -7.63
C TYR A 129 -8.31 11.40 -7.03
N LYS A 130 -9.00 10.63 -7.88
CA LYS A 130 -9.98 9.63 -7.45
C LYS A 130 -9.35 8.53 -6.58
N GLU A 131 -8.15 8.08 -6.95
CA GLU A 131 -7.39 7.07 -6.21
C GLU A 131 -7.01 7.57 -4.81
N VAL A 132 -6.44 8.77 -4.72
CA VAL A 132 -6.08 9.40 -3.44
C VAL A 132 -7.30 9.56 -2.53
N ASN A 133 -8.41 10.12 -3.05
CA ASN A 133 -9.64 10.28 -2.28
C ASN A 133 -10.17 8.96 -1.74
N ARG A 134 -10.11 7.90 -2.53
CA ARG A 134 -10.52 6.56 -2.11
C ARG A 134 -9.63 6.04 -1.00
N LEU A 135 -8.30 6.11 -1.16
CA LEU A 135 -7.34 5.69 -0.14
C LEU A 135 -7.54 6.43 1.19
N VAL A 136 -7.77 7.75 1.12
CA VAL A 136 -8.07 8.56 2.30
C VAL A 136 -9.37 8.13 2.96
N ARG A 137 -10.45 7.92 2.19
CA ARG A 137 -11.75 7.49 2.70
C ARG A 137 -11.68 6.15 3.43
N GLU A 138 -10.90 5.20 2.93
CA GLU A 138 -10.76 3.87 3.50
C GLU A 138 -9.88 3.84 4.77
N ASN A 139 -8.96 4.79 4.92
CA ASN A 139 -8.00 4.81 6.02
C ASN A 139 -8.29 5.89 7.08
N LYS A 140 -9.15 6.88 6.81
CA LYS A 140 -9.50 7.93 7.77
C LYS A 140 -10.36 7.40 8.92
N PRO A 141 -10.36 8.07 10.09
CA PRO A 141 -11.33 7.82 11.15
C PRO A 141 -12.75 8.09 10.64
N ALA A 142 -13.73 7.30 11.10
CA ALA A 142 -15.13 7.50 10.73
C ALA A 142 -15.67 8.87 11.18
N SER A 143 -15.21 9.36 12.34
CA SER A 143 -15.62 10.64 12.94
C SER A 143 -14.96 11.88 12.33
N ARG A 144 -13.98 11.72 11.43
CA ARG A 144 -13.26 12.83 10.82
C ARG A 144 -13.64 13.00 9.36
N HIS A 145 -13.68 14.25 8.91
CA HIS A 145 -14.03 14.61 7.54
C HIS A 145 -12.86 15.34 6.86
N LEU A 146 -12.58 14.95 5.61
CA LEU A 146 -11.64 15.66 4.76
C LEU A 146 -12.32 16.95 4.31
N SER A 147 -11.76 18.11 4.69
CA SER A 147 -12.27 19.42 4.30
C SER A 147 -11.69 19.88 2.97
N ASN A 148 -10.40 19.65 2.75
CA ASN A 148 -9.71 20.05 1.54
C ASN A 148 -8.57 19.08 1.20
N LEU A 149 -8.28 18.93 -0.09
CA LEU A 149 -7.15 18.20 -0.63
C LEU A 149 -6.35 19.13 -1.53
N GLN A 150 -5.21 19.59 -1.04
CA GLN A 150 -4.27 20.41 -1.81
C GLN A 150 -3.23 19.50 -2.43
N ILE A 151 -3.08 19.57 -3.74
CA ILE A 151 -2.10 18.77 -4.47
C ILE A 151 -1.11 19.71 -5.12
N THR A 152 0.15 19.60 -4.73
CA THR A 152 1.25 20.36 -5.33
C THR A 152 2.02 19.42 -6.26
N THR A 153 2.17 19.81 -7.50
CA THR A 153 2.97 19.07 -8.47
C THR A 153 4.28 19.84 -8.71
N ASN A 154 5.39 19.20 -8.40
CA ASN A 154 6.71 19.70 -8.78
C ASN A 154 7.21 18.90 -9.99
N PRO A 155 6.95 19.35 -11.23
CA PRO A 155 7.47 18.67 -12.41
C PRO A 155 9.00 18.74 -12.37
N ILE A 156 9.68 17.59 -12.49
CA ILE A 156 11.13 17.56 -12.74
C ILE A 156 11.34 17.99 -14.19
N LEU A 157 11.51 19.29 -14.40
CA LEU A 157 11.90 19.82 -15.70
C LEU A 157 13.38 19.56 -15.89
N THR A 158 13.73 18.59 -16.71
CA THR A 158 15.07 18.48 -17.27
C THR A 158 15.23 19.62 -18.28
N ILE A 159 15.82 20.73 -17.84
CA ILE A 159 16.05 21.89 -18.70
C ILE A 159 17.22 21.57 -19.64
N CYS A 160 16.92 21.17 -20.86
CA CYS A 160 17.82 21.38 -21.98
C CYS A 160 17.65 22.84 -22.41
N ASN A 161 18.46 23.76 -21.85
CA ASN A 161 18.72 25.13 -22.33
C ASN A 161 17.52 25.95 -22.89
N ILE A 162 16.40 26.01 -22.19
CA ILE A 162 15.31 26.94 -22.48
C ILE A 162 14.94 27.63 -21.17
N LEU A 163 15.02 28.96 -21.13
CA LEU A 163 14.51 29.82 -20.07
C LEU A 163 12.98 29.61 -19.97
N VAL A 164 12.54 28.79 -19.00
CA VAL A 164 11.13 28.57 -18.73
C VAL A 164 10.81 29.14 -17.35
N HIS A 165 9.85 30.06 -17.33
CA HIS A 165 9.23 30.54 -16.10
C HIS A 165 8.58 29.38 -15.35
N GLN A 166 8.97 29.19 -14.09
CA GLN A 166 8.34 28.26 -13.17
C GLN A 166 6.93 28.75 -12.84
N THR A 167 5.91 28.08 -13.39
CA THR A 167 4.53 28.31 -12.97
C THR A 167 4.12 27.18 -12.05
N ALA A 168 3.92 27.48 -10.77
CA ALA A 168 3.29 26.58 -9.82
C ALA A 168 1.75 26.67 -10.01
N PHE A 169 1.12 25.55 -10.32
CA PHE A 169 -0.34 25.48 -10.37
C PHE A 169 -0.85 24.90 -9.06
N THR A 170 -1.61 25.69 -8.32
CA THR A 170 -2.30 25.23 -7.12
C THR A 170 -3.77 25.01 -7.46
N PHE A 171 -4.25 23.79 -7.42
CA PHE A 171 -5.67 23.48 -7.55
C PHE A 171 -6.28 23.31 -6.16
N SER A 172 -7.16 24.19 -5.77
CA SER A 172 -8.03 24.00 -4.60
C SER A 172 -9.41 23.60 -5.08
N SER A 173 -9.88 22.41 -4.71
CA SER A 173 -11.26 22.00 -4.95
C SER A 173 -12.04 22.02 -3.62
N GLU A 174 -13.02 22.90 -3.52
CA GLU A 174 -13.99 22.84 -2.44
C GLU A 174 -14.97 21.69 -2.72
N PRO A 175 -15.25 20.82 -1.74
CA PRO A 175 -16.30 19.82 -1.90
C PRO A 175 -17.66 20.54 -1.97
N LYS A 176 -18.40 20.32 -3.04
CA LYS A 176 -19.82 20.70 -3.09
C LYS A 176 -20.58 19.98 -2.00
N ALA A 177 -21.33 20.73 -1.22
CA ALA A 177 -22.23 20.26 -0.18
C ALA A 177 -23.31 19.32 -0.72
#